data_d922d00de784b497412121f7e0fbc1d3
#
_entry.id   d922d00de784b497412121f7e0fbc1d3
#
_cell.length_a   1.000
_cell.length_b   1.000
_cell.length_c   1.000
_cell.angle_alpha   90.00
_cell.angle_beta   90.00
_cell.angle_gamma   90.00
#
_symmetry.space_group_name_H-M   'P 1'
#
loop_
_entity.id
_entity.type
_entity.pdbx_description
1 polymer ?
#
loop_
_entity_poly.entity_id
_entity_poly.type
_entity_poly.pdbx_seq_one_letter_code
_entity_poly.pdbx_strand_id
1 'polypeptide(L)'
;PSQPGQLPAAYLDTAAEHRARLVAAGDVDAELSAILGRARRDHTEARSQTASVLAAARSDARVVADNPIAHRELMRRRVARLRTQHAHVRTARRRARRRLAALRALRYGAHRRRAVRPNSRAGVAVRAALSRLGCPYVWGAVGPDRFDCSGLVKWAYARAGVSLDRTTY
;
A
#
# COMPACT_ATOMS: atom_id res chain seq x y z
N PRO A 1 15.31 26.74 -41.63
CA PRO A 1 13.87 26.74 -41.87
C PRO A 1 13.30 25.41 -41.40
N SER A 2 12.70 25.42 -40.20
CA SER A 2 12.02 24.26 -39.62
C SER A 2 10.72 24.01 -40.39
N GLN A 3 10.51 22.79 -40.86
CA GLN A 3 9.27 22.42 -41.55
C GLN A 3 8.09 22.57 -40.58
N PRO A 4 6.96 23.16 -41.01
CA PRO A 4 5.77 23.25 -40.19
C PRO A 4 5.20 21.83 -39.96
N GLY A 5 5.24 21.34 -38.72
CA GLY A 5 4.70 20.04 -38.31
C GLY A 5 5.67 19.14 -37.55
N GLN A 6 6.98 19.44 -37.52
CA GLN A 6 7.92 18.68 -36.70
C GLN A 6 7.97 19.25 -35.26
N LEU A 7 7.66 18.38 -34.28
CA LEU A 7 7.84 18.70 -32.85
C LEU A 7 9.35 18.92 -32.57
N PRO A 8 9.71 19.90 -31.73
CA PRO A 8 11.08 20.13 -31.32
C PRO A 8 11.69 18.86 -30.72
N ALA A 9 12.96 18.57 -31.07
CA ALA A 9 13.68 17.37 -30.56
C ALA A 9 13.64 17.31 -29.03
N ALA A 10 13.84 18.44 -28.32
CA ALA A 10 13.70 18.53 -26.87
C ALA A 10 12.33 18.09 -26.32
N TYR A 11 11.26 18.29 -27.08
CA TYR A 11 9.92 17.82 -26.69
C TYR A 11 9.84 16.29 -26.82
N LEU A 12 10.37 15.73 -27.91
CA LEU A 12 10.38 14.28 -28.14
C LEU A 12 11.20 13.56 -27.07
N ASP A 13 12.36 14.11 -26.70
CA ASP A 13 13.22 13.58 -25.64
C ASP A 13 12.49 13.59 -24.29
N THR A 14 11.85 14.72 -23.95
CA THR A 14 11.06 14.84 -22.72
C THR A 14 9.90 13.85 -22.69
N ALA A 15 9.20 13.67 -23.81
CA ALA A 15 8.11 12.71 -23.94
C ALA A 15 8.58 11.26 -23.78
N ALA A 16 9.75 10.93 -24.36
CA ALA A 16 10.38 9.62 -24.22
C ALA A 16 10.78 9.34 -22.77
N GLU A 17 11.39 10.31 -22.07
CA GLU A 17 11.69 10.19 -20.63
C GLU A 17 10.44 9.98 -19.77
N HIS A 18 9.37 10.73 -20.04
CA HIS A 18 8.12 10.57 -19.32
C HIS A 18 7.51 9.18 -19.53
N ARG A 19 7.53 8.70 -20.78
CA ARG A 19 7.06 7.34 -21.10
C ARG A 19 7.87 6.28 -20.36
N ALA A 20 9.19 6.38 -20.38
CA ALA A 20 10.07 5.46 -19.66
C ALA A 20 9.78 5.43 -18.15
N ARG A 21 9.52 6.60 -17.55
CA ARG A 21 9.13 6.71 -16.13
C ARG A 21 7.79 6.06 -15.82
N LEU A 22 6.80 6.23 -16.71
CA LEU A 22 5.48 5.59 -16.56
C LEU A 22 5.58 4.07 -16.67
N VAL A 23 6.36 3.55 -17.61
CA VAL A 23 6.60 2.10 -17.73
C VAL A 23 7.26 1.57 -16.46
N ALA A 24 8.34 2.22 -16.00
CA ALA A 24 9.02 1.80 -14.77
C ALA A 24 8.13 1.87 -13.52
N ALA A 25 7.21 2.84 -13.44
CA ALA A 25 6.21 2.88 -12.36
C ALA A 25 5.22 1.71 -12.48
N GLY A 26 4.78 1.39 -13.68
CA GLY A 26 3.90 0.25 -13.96
C GLY A 26 4.52 -1.09 -13.55
N ASP A 27 5.82 -1.27 -13.80
CA ASP A 27 6.55 -2.48 -13.38
C ASP A 27 6.57 -2.63 -11.85
N VAL A 28 6.79 -1.52 -11.12
CA VAL A 28 6.76 -1.52 -9.65
C VAL A 28 5.35 -1.79 -9.11
N ASP A 29 4.31 -1.27 -9.75
CA ASP A 29 2.92 -1.55 -9.39
C ASP A 29 2.55 -3.01 -9.63
N ALA A 30 3.04 -3.62 -10.71
CA ALA A 30 2.87 -5.06 -10.97
C ALA A 30 3.57 -5.90 -9.89
N GLU A 31 4.79 -5.54 -9.50
CA GLU A 31 5.52 -6.21 -8.42
C GLU A 31 4.80 -6.06 -7.07
N LEU A 32 4.32 -4.86 -6.73
CA LEU A 32 3.50 -4.62 -5.54
C LEU A 32 2.26 -5.51 -5.52
N SER A 33 1.52 -5.55 -6.62
CA SER A 33 0.33 -6.39 -6.78
C SER A 33 0.63 -7.86 -6.57
N ALA A 34 1.75 -8.35 -7.10
CA ALA A 34 2.22 -9.72 -6.90
C ALA A 34 2.57 -10.01 -5.44
N ILE A 35 3.24 -9.08 -4.73
CA ILE A 35 3.56 -9.22 -3.30
C ILE A 35 2.28 -9.28 -2.47
N LEU A 36 1.32 -8.38 -2.72
CA LEU A 36 0.03 -8.35 -2.02
C LEU A 36 -0.79 -9.61 -2.27
N GLY A 37 -0.81 -10.11 -3.52
CA GLY A 37 -1.47 -11.38 -3.86
C GLY A 37 -0.88 -12.56 -3.09
N ARG A 38 0.44 -12.63 -2.99
CA ARG A 38 1.12 -13.64 -2.17
C ARG A 38 0.81 -13.49 -0.67
N ALA A 39 0.79 -12.28 -0.16
CA ALA A 39 0.46 -12.02 1.24
C ALA A 39 -0.98 -12.43 1.59
N ARG A 40 -1.94 -12.18 0.70
CA ARG A 40 -3.33 -12.64 0.86
C ARG A 40 -3.42 -14.16 0.91
N ARG A 41 -2.74 -14.88 0.02
CA ARG A 41 -2.71 -16.36 0.03
C ARG A 41 -2.08 -16.88 1.31
N ASP A 42 -0.92 -16.33 1.73
CA ASP A 42 -0.25 -16.71 2.98
C ASP A 42 -1.18 -16.52 4.20
N HIS A 43 -1.96 -15.43 4.21
CA HIS A 43 -2.93 -15.16 5.29
C HIS A 43 -4.10 -16.13 5.28
N THR A 44 -4.69 -16.41 4.12
CA THR A 44 -5.79 -17.38 3.99
C THR A 44 -5.36 -18.77 4.44
N GLU A 45 -4.17 -19.22 4.02
CA GLU A 45 -3.60 -20.49 4.44
C GLU A 45 -3.39 -20.55 5.96
N ALA A 46 -2.80 -19.51 6.56
CA ALA A 46 -2.58 -19.45 8.00
C ALA A 46 -3.91 -19.49 8.79
N ARG A 47 -4.95 -18.81 8.31
CA ARG A 47 -6.30 -18.88 8.90
C ARG A 47 -6.89 -20.27 8.81
N SER A 48 -6.80 -20.92 7.66
CA SER A 48 -7.29 -22.30 7.46
C SER A 48 -6.59 -23.29 8.38
N GLN A 49 -5.26 -23.21 8.47
CA GLN A 49 -4.48 -24.06 9.37
C GLN A 49 -4.85 -23.86 10.84
N THR A 50 -5.04 -22.62 11.27
CA THR A 50 -5.47 -22.30 12.65
C THR A 50 -6.90 -22.79 12.91
N ALA A 51 -7.81 -22.64 11.95
CA ALA A 51 -9.17 -23.13 12.05
C ALA A 51 -9.22 -24.67 12.20
N SER A 52 -8.40 -25.39 11.44
CA SER A 52 -8.26 -26.85 11.54
C SER A 52 -7.77 -27.27 12.93
N VAL A 53 -6.73 -26.61 13.44
CA VAL A 53 -6.22 -26.89 14.81
C VAL A 53 -7.29 -26.61 15.87
N LEU A 54 -8.05 -25.52 15.72
CA LEU A 54 -9.14 -25.20 16.64
C LEU A 54 -10.29 -26.21 16.57
N ALA A 55 -10.67 -26.66 15.37
CA ALA A 55 -11.69 -27.71 15.19
C ALA A 55 -11.28 -29.02 15.89
N ALA A 56 -10.04 -29.46 15.70
CA ALA A 56 -9.47 -30.62 16.38
C ALA A 56 -9.46 -30.44 17.91
N ALA A 57 -9.14 -29.23 18.41
CA ALA A 57 -9.17 -28.94 19.84
C ALA A 57 -10.58 -29.04 20.42
N ARG A 58 -11.58 -28.52 19.70
CA ARG A 58 -12.99 -28.60 20.10
C ARG A 58 -13.51 -30.05 20.09
N SER A 59 -13.07 -30.85 19.13
CA SER A 59 -13.41 -32.28 19.08
C SER A 59 -12.86 -33.01 20.32
N ASP A 60 -11.56 -32.82 20.63
CA ASP A 60 -10.96 -33.46 21.80
C ASP A 60 -11.53 -32.95 23.14
N ALA A 61 -12.06 -31.74 23.20
CA ALA A 61 -12.70 -31.21 24.41
C ALA A 61 -14.01 -31.95 24.77
N ARG A 62 -14.60 -32.65 23.81
CA ARG A 62 -15.81 -33.45 24.00
C ARG A 62 -15.52 -34.89 24.43
N VAL A 63 -14.26 -35.29 24.37
CA VAL A 63 -13.85 -36.65 24.75
C VAL A 63 -13.68 -36.72 26.28
N VAL A 64 -14.42 -37.58 26.92
CA VAL A 64 -14.26 -37.89 28.34
C VAL A 64 -13.25 -39.03 28.43
N ALA A 65 -12.15 -38.81 29.13
CA ALA A 65 -11.15 -39.84 29.40
C ALA A 65 -11.54 -40.58 30.69
N ASP A 66 -12.00 -41.79 30.57
CA ASP A 66 -12.53 -42.64 31.64
C ASP A 66 -11.45 -43.51 32.34
N ASN A 67 -10.23 -43.49 31.80
CA ASN A 67 -9.11 -44.27 32.37
C ASN A 67 -7.78 -43.53 32.19
N PRO A 68 -6.71 -43.89 32.95
CA PRO A 68 -5.41 -43.25 32.91
C PRO A 68 -4.73 -43.29 31.53
N ILE A 69 -4.96 -44.36 30.75
CA ILE A 69 -4.35 -44.53 29.40
C ILE A 69 -5.01 -43.56 28.44
N ALA A 70 -6.33 -43.47 28.43
CA ALA A 70 -7.10 -42.49 27.62
C ALA A 70 -6.67 -41.05 27.97
N HIS A 71 -6.48 -40.74 29.25
CA HIS A 71 -6.03 -39.45 29.71
C HIS A 71 -4.60 -39.10 29.17
N ARG A 72 -3.68 -40.02 29.22
CA ARG A 72 -2.32 -39.84 28.68
C ARG A 72 -2.36 -39.62 27.18
N GLU A 73 -3.19 -40.34 26.46
CA GLU A 73 -3.32 -40.18 25.00
C GLU A 73 -3.93 -38.82 24.65
N LEU A 74 -4.94 -38.38 25.39
CA LEU A 74 -5.54 -37.05 25.23
C LEU A 74 -4.50 -35.94 25.46
N MET A 75 -3.64 -36.08 26.47
CA MET A 75 -2.56 -35.12 26.73
C MET A 75 -1.50 -35.14 25.62
N ARG A 76 -1.11 -36.29 25.08
CA ARG A 76 -0.23 -36.37 23.92
C ARG A 76 -0.78 -35.64 22.72
N ARG A 77 -2.07 -35.81 22.39
CA ARG A 77 -2.73 -35.13 21.29
C ARG A 77 -2.76 -33.62 21.51
N ARG A 78 -3.04 -33.15 22.72
CA ARG A 78 -3.01 -31.71 23.06
C ARG A 78 -1.62 -31.12 22.87
N VAL A 79 -0.57 -31.79 23.33
CA VAL A 79 0.81 -31.35 23.16
C VAL A 79 1.22 -31.33 21.68
N ALA A 80 0.88 -32.37 20.93
CA ALA A 80 1.16 -32.46 19.50
C ALA A 80 0.49 -31.29 18.75
N ARG A 81 -0.77 -30.98 19.07
CA ARG A 81 -1.52 -29.87 18.49
C ARG A 81 -0.89 -28.52 18.81
N LEU A 82 -0.47 -28.28 20.03
CA LEU A 82 0.23 -27.05 20.41
C LEU A 82 1.54 -26.88 19.63
N ARG A 83 2.30 -27.97 19.45
CA ARG A 83 3.53 -27.94 18.62
C ARG A 83 3.20 -27.61 17.17
N THR A 84 2.15 -28.20 16.60
CA THR A 84 1.69 -27.92 15.24
C THR A 84 1.28 -26.45 15.11
N GLN A 85 0.47 -25.94 16.03
CA GLN A 85 0.06 -24.52 16.02
C GLN A 85 1.26 -23.58 16.14
N HIS A 86 2.20 -23.90 17.01
CA HIS A 86 3.43 -23.13 17.13
C HIS A 86 4.24 -23.11 15.82
N ALA A 87 4.35 -24.25 15.13
CA ALA A 87 5.00 -24.33 13.83
C ALA A 87 4.28 -23.49 12.76
N HIS A 88 2.93 -23.52 12.72
CA HIS A 88 2.14 -22.68 11.82
C HIS A 88 2.38 -21.18 12.07
N VAL A 89 2.35 -20.74 13.32
CA VAL A 89 2.61 -19.34 13.69
C VAL A 89 4.04 -18.91 13.30
N ARG A 90 5.03 -19.76 13.55
CA ARG A 90 6.41 -19.48 13.13
C ARG A 90 6.55 -19.34 11.63
N THR A 91 5.90 -20.21 10.87
CA THR A 91 5.91 -20.17 9.39
C THR A 91 5.21 -18.90 8.89
N ALA A 92 4.04 -18.58 9.40
CA ALA A 92 3.32 -17.37 9.05
C ALA A 92 4.14 -16.10 9.34
N ARG A 93 4.79 -16.03 10.50
CA ARG A 93 5.70 -14.91 10.85
C ARG A 93 6.88 -14.78 9.90
N ARG A 94 7.51 -15.91 9.50
CA ARG A 94 8.61 -15.91 8.52
C ARG A 94 8.15 -15.40 7.16
N ARG A 95 6.99 -15.88 6.69
CA ARG A 95 6.40 -15.42 5.42
C ARG A 95 6.09 -13.92 5.48
N ALA A 96 5.45 -13.45 6.55
CA ALA A 96 5.14 -12.03 6.74
C ALA A 96 6.41 -11.14 6.73
N ARG A 97 7.48 -11.56 7.42
CA ARG A 97 8.77 -10.84 7.39
C ARG A 97 9.37 -10.77 5.97
N ARG A 98 9.31 -11.86 5.21
CA ARG A 98 9.77 -11.88 3.80
C ARG A 98 8.95 -10.91 2.93
N ARG A 99 7.61 -10.88 3.09
CA ARG A 99 6.74 -9.93 2.36
C ARG A 99 7.04 -8.49 2.74
N LEU A 100 7.24 -8.23 4.05
CA LEU A 100 7.64 -6.90 4.52
C LEU A 100 8.99 -6.45 3.94
N ALA A 101 9.98 -7.34 3.90
CA ALA A 101 11.27 -7.05 3.29
C ALA A 101 11.13 -6.75 1.79
N ALA A 102 10.33 -7.54 1.06
CA ALA A 102 10.05 -7.30 -0.35
C ALA A 102 9.34 -5.95 -0.56
N LEU A 103 8.33 -5.60 0.25
CA LEU A 103 7.66 -4.29 0.19
C LEU A 103 8.64 -3.13 0.43
N ARG A 104 9.55 -3.29 1.39
CA ARG A 104 10.58 -2.27 1.68
C ARG A 104 11.63 -2.14 0.57
N ALA A 105 11.84 -3.19 -0.20
CA ALA A 105 12.76 -3.20 -1.34
C ALA A 105 12.15 -2.56 -2.59
N LEU A 106 10.82 -2.44 -2.68
CA LEU A 106 10.17 -1.74 -3.78
C LEU A 106 10.65 -0.30 -3.83
N ARG A 107 11.32 0.02 -4.90
CA ARG A 107 11.75 1.38 -5.19
C ARG A 107 10.86 1.90 -6.31
N TYR A 108 9.79 2.56 -5.96
CA TYR A 108 9.20 3.52 -6.89
C TYR A 108 10.33 4.46 -7.25
N GLY A 109 10.71 4.43 -8.55
CA GLY A 109 11.88 5.14 -9.03
C GLY A 109 11.96 6.44 -8.28
N ALA A 110 13.08 6.66 -7.61
CA ALA A 110 13.30 7.90 -6.92
C ALA A 110 13.00 8.95 -7.98
N HIS A 111 11.75 9.44 -8.02
CA HIS A 111 11.54 10.72 -8.58
C HIS A 111 12.56 11.53 -7.80
N ARG A 112 13.74 11.70 -8.40
CA ARG A 112 14.49 12.90 -8.12
C ARG A 112 13.39 13.93 -8.18
N ARG A 113 12.87 14.24 -7.01
CA ARG A 113 12.14 15.46 -6.83
C ARG A 113 13.09 16.44 -7.45
N ARG A 114 12.87 16.76 -8.73
CA ARG A 114 13.42 17.97 -9.31
C ARG A 114 12.91 18.95 -8.32
N ALA A 115 13.82 19.33 -7.39
CA ALA A 115 13.43 20.02 -6.18
C ALA A 115 12.64 21.21 -6.71
N VAL A 116 11.33 21.14 -6.55
CA VAL A 116 10.44 22.21 -7.05
C VAL A 116 11.02 23.41 -6.39
N ARG A 117 11.65 24.29 -7.19
CA ARG A 117 12.41 25.42 -6.63
C ARG A 117 11.52 26.04 -5.60
N PRO A 118 11.94 26.19 -4.33
CA PRO A 118 11.04 26.59 -3.24
C PRO A 118 10.24 27.87 -3.58
N ASN A 119 10.84 28.75 -4.39
CA ASN A 119 10.26 30.02 -4.82
C ASN A 119 9.56 29.95 -6.19
N SER A 120 9.46 28.76 -6.83
CA SER A 120 8.60 28.62 -8.01
C SER A 120 7.12 28.65 -7.61
N ARG A 121 6.24 29.07 -8.53
CA ARG A 121 4.78 29.03 -8.30
C ARG A 121 4.31 27.64 -7.85
N ALA A 122 4.83 26.58 -8.46
CA ALA A 122 4.55 25.21 -8.04
C ALA A 122 5.06 24.92 -6.60
N GLY A 123 6.22 25.43 -6.21
CA GLY A 123 6.77 25.29 -4.86
C GLY A 123 5.91 26.01 -3.82
N VAL A 124 5.43 27.21 -4.14
CA VAL A 124 4.51 27.95 -3.29
C VAL A 124 3.18 27.20 -3.14
N ALA A 125 2.60 26.70 -4.23
CA ALA A 125 1.35 25.93 -4.22
C ALA A 125 1.48 24.65 -3.39
N VAL A 126 2.58 23.89 -3.56
CA VAL A 126 2.83 22.67 -2.76
C VAL A 126 2.94 22.99 -1.27
N ARG A 127 3.68 24.02 -0.88
CA ARG A 127 3.77 24.43 0.53
C ARG A 127 2.40 24.87 1.08
N ALA A 128 1.64 25.61 0.31
CA ALA A 128 0.29 26.02 0.68
C ALA A 128 -0.60 24.79 0.91
N ALA A 129 -0.60 23.81 0.00
CA ALA A 129 -1.34 22.56 0.17
C ALA A 129 -0.91 21.78 1.40
N LEU A 130 0.40 21.62 1.63
CA LEU A 130 0.92 20.92 2.80
C LEU A 130 0.58 21.61 4.12
N SER A 131 0.41 22.94 4.14
CA SER A 131 -0.03 23.67 5.35
C SER A 131 -1.48 23.37 5.74
N ARG A 132 -2.23 22.64 4.91
CA ARG A 132 -3.63 22.25 5.16
C ARG A 132 -3.78 20.78 5.49
N LEU A 133 -2.68 20.10 5.82
CA LEU A 133 -2.74 18.74 6.33
C LEU A 133 -3.60 18.68 7.59
N GLY A 134 -4.53 17.71 7.63
CA GLY A 134 -5.47 17.55 8.74
C GLY A 134 -6.79 18.30 8.58
N CYS A 135 -6.95 19.16 7.58
CA CYS A 135 -8.25 19.77 7.28
C CYS A 135 -9.25 18.69 6.80
N PRO A 136 -10.52 18.75 7.25
CA PRO A 136 -11.53 17.77 6.87
C PRO A 136 -11.87 17.84 5.38
N TYR A 137 -12.12 16.67 4.78
CA TYR A 137 -12.65 16.58 3.43
C TYR A 137 -14.14 16.85 3.44
N VAL A 138 -14.59 17.82 2.66
CA VAL A 138 -16.01 18.13 2.45
C VAL A 138 -16.24 18.35 0.96
N TRP A 139 -17.15 17.57 0.36
CA TRP A 139 -17.51 17.71 -1.04
C TRP A 139 -17.96 19.15 -1.36
N GLY A 140 -17.38 19.71 -2.41
CA GLY A 140 -17.72 21.07 -2.83
C GLY A 140 -16.95 22.19 -2.10
N ALA A 141 -16.20 21.89 -1.05
CA ALA A 141 -15.48 22.90 -0.28
C ALA A 141 -14.19 23.36 -0.98
N VAL A 142 -13.91 24.68 -0.90
CA VAL A 142 -12.75 25.31 -1.54
C VAL A 142 -11.78 25.97 -0.54
N GLY A 143 -11.94 25.69 0.75
CA GLY A 143 -11.08 26.21 1.82
C GLY A 143 -11.61 27.48 2.50
N PRO A 144 -10.88 28.03 3.49
CA PRO A 144 -9.56 27.58 3.97
C PRO A 144 -9.57 26.42 4.97
N ASP A 145 -10.71 26.10 5.61
CA ASP A 145 -10.78 25.18 6.76
C ASP A 145 -11.22 23.76 6.36
N ARG A 146 -11.76 23.59 5.19
CA ARG A 146 -12.23 22.33 4.63
C ARG A 146 -12.08 22.35 3.11
N PHE A 147 -11.83 21.19 2.52
CA PHE A 147 -11.53 21.07 1.09
C PHE A 147 -12.13 19.82 0.47
N ASP A 148 -12.46 19.87 -0.81
CA ASP A 148 -12.45 18.71 -1.68
C ASP A 148 -11.13 18.66 -2.48
N CYS A 149 -10.94 17.61 -3.30
CA CYS A 149 -9.68 17.39 -4.05
C CYS A 149 -9.34 18.58 -4.98
N SER A 150 -10.31 19.09 -5.74
CA SER A 150 -10.12 20.21 -6.66
C SER A 150 -10.07 21.56 -5.95
N GLY A 151 -10.83 21.71 -4.87
CA GLY A 151 -10.82 22.89 -4.03
C GLY A 151 -9.47 23.16 -3.39
N LEU A 152 -8.80 22.10 -2.89
CA LEU A 152 -7.46 22.21 -2.35
C LEU A 152 -6.44 22.65 -3.42
N VAL A 153 -6.52 22.06 -4.62
CA VAL A 153 -5.62 22.40 -5.73
C VAL A 153 -5.85 23.86 -6.14
N LYS A 154 -7.09 24.26 -6.37
CA LYS A 154 -7.45 25.63 -6.73
C LYS A 154 -6.95 26.63 -5.68
N TRP A 155 -7.21 26.38 -4.41
CA TRP A 155 -6.77 27.24 -3.31
C TRP A 155 -5.24 27.33 -3.23
N ALA A 156 -4.53 26.21 -3.34
CA ALA A 156 -3.08 26.17 -3.27
C ALA A 156 -2.40 26.95 -4.40
N TYR A 157 -2.93 26.84 -5.63
CA TYR A 157 -2.41 27.59 -6.77
C TYR A 157 -2.80 29.08 -6.71
N ALA A 158 -3.96 29.42 -6.17
CA ALA A 158 -4.31 30.82 -5.91
C ALA A 158 -3.31 31.49 -4.95
N ARG A 159 -2.80 30.76 -3.93
CA ARG A 159 -1.72 31.23 -3.03
C ARG A 159 -0.38 31.44 -3.77
N ALA A 160 -0.21 30.80 -4.90
CA ALA A 160 0.94 30.96 -5.79
C ALA A 160 0.72 32.03 -6.90
N GLY A 161 -0.39 32.76 -6.85
CA GLY A 161 -0.76 33.76 -7.85
C GLY A 161 -1.21 33.16 -9.19
N VAL A 162 -1.74 31.92 -9.18
CA VAL A 162 -2.25 31.23 -10.37
C VAL A 162 -3.74 30.93 -10.14
N SER A 163 -4.59 31.49 -11.00
CA SER A 163 -6.02 31.14 -11.02
C SER A 163 -6.23 29.86 -11.82
N LEU A 164 -6.89 28.88 -11.22
CA LEU A 164 -7.31 27.64 -11.87
C LEU A 164 -8.82 27.53 -11.83
N ASP A 165 -9.39 27.02 -12.90
CA ASP A 165 -10.81 26.68 -12.93
C ASP A 165 -11.04 25.39 -12.13
N ARG A 166 -12.28 25.24 -11.64
CA ARG A 166 -12.67 24.04 -10.91
C ARG A 166 -13.01 22.92 -11.90
N THR A 167 -12.37 21.77 -11.76
CA THR A 167 -12.50 20.63 -12.69
C THR A 167 -13.43 19.53 -12.21
N THR A 168 -13.90 19.61 -10.94
CA THR A 168 -14.86 18.63 -10.38
C THR A 168 -16.22 19.29 -10.21
N TYR A 169 -17.18 18.80 -10.96
CA TYR A 169 -18.61 19.07 -10.84
C TYR A 169 -19.28 17.90 -10.12
#